data_ad2be8a711b33b290b2ce15f7d008a54
#
_entry.id   ad2be8a711b33b290b2ce15f7d008a54
#
_cell.length_a   1.000
_cell.length_b   1.000
_cell.length_c   1.000
_cell.angle_alpha   90.00
_cell.angle_beta   90.00
_cell.angle_gamma   90.00
#
_symmetry.space_group_name_H-M   'P 1'
#
loop_
_entity.id
_entity.type
_entity.pdbx_description
1 polymer ?
#
loop_
_entity_poly.entity_id
_entity_poly.type
_entity_poly.pdbx_seq_one_letter_code
_entity_poly.pdbx_strand_id
1 'polypeptide(L)'
;MNYKIEKETLYICDQWGNKLKTISDKVSYATYDDKQNIFLVTLTNGQVRTKDTNGNGIRIICEGAVEARFSGTNIQVRRKDGRNEIRDKFGNQ
;
A
#
# COMPACT_ATOMS: atom_id res chain seq x y z
N MET A 1 0.71 6.73 13.34
CA MET A 1 -0.23 7.31 12.35
C MET A 1 -1.42 6.40 12.18
N ASN A 2 -2.61 6.97 12.11
CA ASN A 2 -3.84 6.21 11.87
C ASN A 2 -4.26 6.35 10.41
N TYR A 3 -4.70 5.24 9.83
CA TYR A 3 -5.23 5.24 8.46
C TYR A 3 -6.37 4.23 8.36
N LYS A 4 -7.23 4.42 7.37
CA LYS A 4 -8.33 3.48 7.11
C LYS A 4 -8.67 3.45 5.63
N ILE A 5 -9.28 2.33 5.21
CA ILE A 5 -9.87 2.21 3.88
C ILE A 5 -11.38 2.23 4.06
N GLU A 6 -12.05 3.11 3.34
CA GLU A 6 -13.49 3.23 3.37
C GLU A 6 -13.98 3.43 1.94
N LYS A 7 -14.89 2.58 1.48
CA LYS A 7 -15.38 2.58 0.10
C LYS A 7 -14.24 2.59 -0.91
N GLU A 8 -13.25 1.74 -0.68
CA GLU A 8 -12.06 1.58 -1.53
C GLU A 8 -11.14 2.79 -1.57
N THR A 9 -11.30 3.75 -0.67
CA THR A 9 -10.41 4.92 -0.59
C THR A 9 -9.60 4.86 0.70
N LEU A 10 -8.30 5.07 0.58
CA LEU A 10 -7.36 5.09 1.71
C LEU A 10 -7.20 6.51 2.22
N TYR A 11 -7.44 6.70 3.52
CA TYR A 11 -7.33 7.99 4.19
C TYR A 11 -6.38 7.92 5.37
N ILE A 12 -5.64 9.02 5.58
CA ILE A 12 -5.00 9.28 6.87
C ILE A 12 -6.08 9.87 7.78
N CYS A 13 -6.10 9.41 9.03
CA CYS A 13 -7.11 9.80 10.01
C CYS A 13 -6.46 10.34 11.27
N ASP A 14 -7.23 11.13 12.04
CA ASP A 14 -6.82 11.53 13.39
C ASP A 14 -7.13 10.40 14.38
N GLN A 15 -6.85 10.63 15.66
CA GLN A 15 -7.04 9.62 16.69
C GLN A 15 -8.52 9.27 16.93
N TRP A 16 -9.45 10.09 16.45
CA TRP A 16 -10.89 9.85 16.56
C TRP A 16 -11.50 9.27 15.29
N GLY A 17 -10.68 8.98 14.29
CA GLY A 17 -11.14 8.39 13.04
C GLY A 17 -11.63 9.40 12.00
N ASN A 18 -11.43 10.69 12.24
CA ASN A 18 -11.81 11.71 11.26
C ASN A 18 -10.80 11.72 10.11
N LYS A 19 -11.30 11.82 8.88
CA LYS A 19 -10.47 11.83 7.68
C LYS A 19 -9.72 13.15 7.58
N LEU A 20 -8.39 13.08 7.53
CA LEU A 20 -7.52 14.25 7.39
C LEU A 20 -7.05 14.44 5.95
N LYS A 21 -6.74 13.34 5.26
CA LYS A 21 -6.18 13.40 3.91
C LYS A 21 -6.48 12.13 3.15
N THR A 22 -6.80 12.29 1.86
CA THR A 22 -6.94 11.16 0.94
C THR A 22 -5.58 10.78 0.38
N ILE A 23 -5.23 9.50 0.45
CA ILE A 23 -3.95 8.99 -0.07
C ILE A 23 -4.15 8.33 -1.44
N SER A 24 -5.18 7.52 -1.60
CA SER A 24 -5.42 6.79 -2.84
C SER A 24 -6.85 6.30 -2.92
N ASP A 25 -7.40 6.23 -4.13
CA ASP A 25 -8.69 5.59 -4.37
C ASP A 25 -8.48 4.19 -4.98
N LYS A 26 -9.56 3.43 -5.11
CA LYS A 26 -9.57 2.06 -5.67
C LYS A 26 -8.57 1.14 -4.97
N VAL A 27 -8.50 1.25 -3.64
CA VAL A 27 -7.59 0.48 -2.80
C VAL A 27 -8.31 -0.74 -2.23
N SER A 28 -7.72 -1.93 -2.40
CA SER A 28 -8.23 -3.15 -1.79
C SER A 28 -7.50 -3.48 -0.48
N TYR A 29 -6.23 -3.09 -0.36
CA TYR A 29 -5.43 -3.37 0.81
C TYR A 29 -4.31 -2.34 0.93
N ALA A 30 -3.93 -1.99 2.17
CA ALA A 30 -2.85 -1.05 2.39
C ALA A 30 -2.13 -1.34 3.70
N THR A 31 -0.85 -1.02 3.74
CA THR A 31 -0.05 -1.06 4.96
C THR A 31 0.89 0.14 4.97
N TYR A 32 1.44 0.45 6.13
CA TYR A 32 2.26 1.64 6.32
C TYR A 32 3.55 1.28 7.05
N ASP A 33 4.67 1.86 6.59
CA ASP A 33 5.97 1.71 7.23
C ASP A 33 6.34 3.02 7.92
N ASP A 34 6.37 2.98 9.27
CA ASP A 34 6.71 4.14 10.09
C ASP A 34 8.14 4.63 9.87
N LYS A 35 9.06 3.72 9.58
CA LYS A 35 10.48 4.06 9.45
C LYS A 35 10.75 4.85 8.17
N GLN A 36 10.08 4.48 7.09
CA GLN A 36 10.25 5.13 5.80
C GLN A 36 9.17 6.17 5.51
N ASN A 37 8.13 6.22 6.32
CA ASN A 37 6.97 7.10 6.14
C ASN A 37 6.31 6.91 4.77
N ILE A 38 6.14 5.65 4.37
CA ILE A 38 5.50 5.33 3.09
C ILE A 38 4.38 4.33 3.27
N PHE A 39 3.36 4.46 2.42
CA PHE A 39 2.29 3.48 2.30
C PHE A 39 2.62 2.50 1.19
N LEU A 40 2.26 1.24 1.42
CA LEU A 40 2.25 0.21 0.39
C LEU A 40 0.80 -0.09 0.08
N VAL A 41 0.38 0.22 -1.14
CA VAL A 41 -1.02 0.20 -1.54
C VAL A 41 -1.24 -0.86 -2.60
N THR A 42 -2.23 -1.73 -2.39
CA THR A 42 -2.69 -2.69 -3.40
C THR A 42 -4.02 -2.18 -3.93
N LEU A 43 -4.06 -1.92 -5.24
CA LEU A 43 -5.26 -1.41 -5.88
C LEU A 43 -6.20 -2.55 -6.29
N THR A 44 -7.46 -2.21 -6.54
CA THR A 44 -8.47 -3.20 -6.92
C THR A 44 -8.16 -3.90 -8.24
N ASN A 45 -7.34 -3.29 -9.10
CA ASN A 45 -6.88 -3.89 -10.34
C ASN A 45 -5.66 -4.81 -10.18
N GLY A 46 -5.16 -4.96 -8.94
CA GLY A 46 -4.02 -5.82 -8.66
C GLY A 46 -2.66 -5.12 -8.69
N GLN A 47 -2.61 -3.83 -9.00
CA GLN A 47 -1.35 -3.09 -9.00
C GLN A 47 -0.92 -2.75 -7.58
N VAL A 48 0.36 -2.95 -7.27
CA VAL A 48 0.95 -2.59 -5.98
C VAL A 48 1.88 -1.40 -6.20
N ARG A 49 1.72 -0.37 -5.40
CA ARG A 49 2.56 0.83 -5.49
C ARG A 49 2.86 1.40 -4.12
N THR A 50 3.98 2.12 -4.04
CA THR A 50 4.32 2.89 -2.85
C THR A 50 3.85 4.32 -3.03
N LYS A 51 3.39 4.92 -1.93
CA LYS A 51 2.95 6.32 -1.91
C LYS A 51 3.47 7.00 -0.65
N ASP A 52 3.73 8.30 -0.73
CA ASP A 52 4.12 9.07 0.43
C ASP A 52 2.88 9.48 1.24
N THR A 53 3.10 10.18 2.34
CA THR A 53 2.02 10.61 3.23
C THR A 53 1.21 11.77 2.69
N ASN A 54 1.58 12.31 1.53
CA ASN A 54 0.82 13.34 0.83
C ASN A 54 -0.03 12.74 -0.30
N GLY A 55 0.04 11.43 -0.50
CA GLY A 55 -0.71 10.76 -1.56
C GLY A 55 0.02 10.72 -2.90
N ASN A 56 1.26 11.18 -2.96
CA ASN A 56 2.05 11.14 -4.20
C ASN A 56 2.58 9.73 -4.43
N GLY A 57 2.47 9.26 -5.67
CA GLY A 57 3.04 7.97 -6.05
C GLY A 57 4.55 8.03 -6.06
N ILE A 58 5.20 7.04 -5.44
CA ILE A 58 6.65 6.93 -5.44
C ILE A 58 7.09 5.95 -6.51
N ARG A 59 6.52 4.73 -6.49
CA ARG A 59 6.92 3.69 -7.43
C ARG A 59 5.84 2.63 -7.59
N ILE A 60 5.77 2.05 -8.77
CA ILE A 60 4.96 0.85 -9.02
C ILE A 60 5.83 -0.36 -8.71
N ILE A 61 5.36 -1.25 -7.83
CA ILE A 61 6.11 -2.42 -7.40
C ILE A 61 5.83 -3.61 -8.31
N CYS A 62 4.56 -3.92 -8.54
CA CYS A 62 4.16 -5.04 -9.40
C CYS A 62 2.68 -4.95 -9.74
N GLU A 63 2.21 -5.92 -10.55
CA GLU A 63 0.80 -6.06 -10.91
C GLU A 63 0.36 -7.50 -10.66
N GLY A 64 -0.94 -7.75 -10.69
CA GLY A 64 -1.49 -9.09 -10.51
C GLY A 64 -1.48 -9.58 -9.07
N ALA A 65 -1.49 -8.68 -8.10
CA ALA A 65 -1.45 -9.03 -6.69
C ALA A 65 -2.81 -8.91 -6.02
N VAL A 66 -3.03 -9.65 -4.95
CA VAL A 66 -4.21 -9.51 -4.09
C VAL A 66 -3.87 -8.73 -2.81
N GLU A 67 -2.63 -8.83 -2.34
CA GLU A 67 -2.15 -8.02 -1.23
C GLU A 67 -0.63 -7.94 -1.24
N ALA A 68 -0.09 -6.96 -0.54
CA ALA A 68 1.34 -6.81 -0.36
C ALA A 68 1.61 -6.21 1.02
N ARG A 69 2.68 -6.64 1.67
CA ARG A 69 3.05 -6.21 3.01
C ARG A 69 4.54 -5.93 3.07
N PHE A 70 4.92 -5.03 3.97
CA PHE A 70 6.34 -4.86 4.28
C PHE A 70 6.84 -6.03 5.12
N SER A 71 8.04 -6.51 4.79
CA SER A 71 8.74 -7.54 5.53
C SER A 71 10.17 -7.08 5.72
N GLY A 72 10.42 -6.37 6.83
CA GLY A 72 11.69 -5.69 7.04
C GLY A 72 11.87 -4.60 5.99
N THR A 73 12.96 -4.67 5.23
CA THR A 73 13.22 -3.73 4.14
C THR A 73 12.67 -4.20 2.79
N ASN A 74 12.08 -5.39 2.76
CA ASN A 74 11.52 -5.99 1.56
C ASN A 74 10.01 -5.90 1.55
N ILE A 75 9.41 -6.26 0.43
CA ILE A 75 7.96 -6.30 0.24
C ILE A 75 7.58 -7.73 -0.11
N GLN A 76 6.65 -8.29 0.66
CA GLN A 76 6.09 -9.61 0.40
C GLN A 76 4.78 -9.44 -0.36
N VAL A 77 4.70 -10.03 -1.54
CA VAL A 77 3.55 -9.90 -2.43
C VAL A 77 2.84 -11.25 -2.55
N ARG A 78 1.54 -11.23 -2.38
CA ARG A 78 0.70 -12.39 -2.62
C ARG A 78 -0.04 -12.18 -3.94
N ARG A 79 0.20 -13.07 -4.88
CA ARG A 79 -0.37 -12.96 -6.23
C ARG A 79 -1.74 -13.63 -6.32
N LYS A 80 -2.50 -13.26 -7.35
CA LYS A 80 -3.84 -13.82 -7.59
C LYS A 80 -3.84 -15.32 -7.80
N ASP A 81 -2.76 -15.88 -8.33
CA ASP A 81 -2.62 -17.32 -8.55
C ASP A 81 -2.18 -18.09 -7.30
N GLY A 82 -2.05 -17.43 -6.17
CA GLY A 82 -1.65 -18.02 -4.90
C GLY A 82 -0.16 -18.04 -4.63
N ARG A 83 0.66 -17.57 -5.57
CA ARG A 83 2.11 -17.50 -5.38
C ARG A 83 2.48 -16.35 -4.47
N ASN A 84 3.58 -16.53 -3.74
CA ASN A 84 4.17 -15.46 -2.95
C ASN A 84 5.50 -15.07 -3.59
N GLU A 85 5.77 -13.77 -3.66
CA GLU A 85 7.04 -13.24 -4.13
C GLU A 85 7.60 -12.26 -3.12
N ILE A 86 8.91 -12.07 -3.16
CA ILE A 86 9.58 -11.04 -2.36
C ILE A 86 10.22 -10.06 -3.34
N ARG A 87 9.94 -8.78 -3.12
CA ARG A 87 10.52 -7.69 -3.92
C ARG A 87 11.13 -6.67 -2.99
N ASP A 88 12.08 -5.88 -3.50
CA ASP A 88 12.60 -4.76 -2.74
C ASP A 88 11.66 -3.55 -2.90
N LYS A 89 11.99 -2.44 -2.26
CA LYS A 89 11.18 -1.22 -2.32
C LYS A 89 11.15 -0.55 -3.69
N PHE A 90 11.97 -1.03 -4.62
CA PHE A 90 12.00 -0.56 -6.01
C PHE A 90 11.26 -1.49 -6.96
N GLY A 91 10.70 -2.60 -6.44
CA GLY A 91 9.96 -3.58 -7.23
C GLY A 91 10.81 -4.68 -7.83
N ASN A 92 12.10 -4.74 -7.52
CA ASN A 92 13.00 -5.77 -8.02
C ASN A 92 12.88 -7.05 -7.19
N GLN A 93 12.95 -8.18 -7.83
CA GLN A 93 12.97 -9.49 -7.16
C GLN A 93 14.37 -9.87 -6.72
#